data_3b66d68edb08bcb32b9c62ba9bdac8bb
#
_entry.id   3b66d68edb08bcb32b9c62ba9bdac8bb
#
_cell.length_a   1.000
_cell.length_b   1.000
_cell.length_c   1.000
_cell.angle_alpha   90.00
_cell.angle_beta   90.00
_cell.angle_gamma   90.00
#
_symmetry.space_group_name_H-M   'P 1'
#
loop_
_entity.id
_entity.type
_entity.pdbx_description
1 polymer ?
#
loop_
_entity_poly.entity_id
_entity_poly.type
_entity_poly.pdbx_seq_one_letter_code
_entity_poly.pdbx_strand_id
1 'polypeptide(L)'
;MSGRSIPHLWLMTDERMGDGLWRALARLPRGSGVIFRHYSLSAADRRALFTQIDRVARRRQLLLIWAGPHRSEPSHGRHRGAVTAPVHSRREALAAQRNGATLLFASPVHATRSHPGAPALGPVRLGLMTRGLDTPVIALGGMNERRWRALRSMGIHGWAAIDAWL
;
A
#
# COMPACT_ATOMS: atom_id res chain seq x y z
N MET A 1 -11.93 -10.36 -5.09
CA MET A 1 -10.84 -10.08 -6.08
C MET A 1 -10.66 -11.29 -6.99
N SER A 2 -11.71 -11.68 -7.66
CA SER A 2 -11.70 -12.87 -8.54
C SER A 2 -11.00 -12.54 -9.86
N GLY A 3 -9.95 -13.26 -10.22
CA GLY A 3 -9.33 -13.28 -11.54
C GLY A 3 -8.20 -12.30 -11.85
N ARG A 4 -7.83 -11.36 -10.98
CA ARG A 4 -6.63 -10.52 -11.18
C ARG A 4 -5.54 -10.92 -10.18
N SER A 5 -4.32 -11.10 -10.66
CA SER A 5 -3.16 -11.31 -9.78
C SER A 5 -2.97 -10.10 -8.86
N ILE A 6 -2.59 -10.35 -7.61
CA ILE A 6 -2.29 -9.29 -6.63
C ILE A 6 -1.09 -8.47 -7.15
N PRO A 7 -1.19 -7.12 -7.24
CA PRO A 7 -0.08 -6.29 -7.67
C PRO A 7 1.16 -6.44 -6.78
N HIS A 8 2.34 -6.49 -7.41
CA HIS A 8 3.62 -6.47 -6.68
C HIS A 8 4.11 -5.05 -6.38
N LEU A 9 3.59 -4.08 -7.11
CA LEU A 9 4.02 -2.70 -7.05
C LEU A 9 2.86 -1.79 -6.66
N TRP A 10 3.10 -0.92 -5.65
CA TRP A 10 2.06 -0.07 -5.09
C TRP A 10 2.52 1.37 -4.90
N LEU A 11 1.67 2.30 -5.28
CA LEU A 11 1.77 3.70 -4.91
C LEU A 11 0.90 3.95 -3.66
N MET A 12 1.50 4.56 -2.64
CA MET A 12 0.75 5.15 -1.53
C MET A 12 0.61 6.64 -1.84
N THR A 13 -0.59 7.13 -2.16
CA THR A 13 -0.75 8.58 -2.45
C THR A 13 -0.57 9.42 -1.18
N ASP A 14 -0.11 10.66 -1.36
CA ASP A 14 0.17 11.58 -0.28
C ASP A 14 -0.07 13.01 -0.76
N GLU A 15 -0.61 13.88 0.09
CA GLU A 15 -0.89 15.29 -0.26
C GLU A 15 0.35 16.04 -0.72
N ARG A 16 1.53 15.67 -0.20
CA ARG A 16 2.83 16.26 -0.58
C ARG A 16 3.19 16.04 -2.05
N MET A 17 2.52 15.11 -2.73
CA MET A 17 2.78 14.83 -4.14
C MET A 17 2.33 15.99 -5.06
N GLY A 18 1.33 16.78 -4.66
CA GLY A 18 0.80 17.84 -5.51
C GLY A 18 0.57 17.37 -6.96
N ASP A 19 1.05 18.12 -7.93
CA ASP A 19 0.97 17.75 -9.36
C ASP A 19 1.80 16.52 -9.73
N GLY A 20 2.77 16.13 -8.89
CA GLY A 20 3.53 14.90 -9.02
C GLY A 20 2.67 13.65 -8.98
N LEU A 21 1.48 13.71 -8.34
CA LEU A 21 0.52 12.60 -8.30
C LEU A 21 0.15 12.11 -9.70
N TRP A 22 -0.16 13.03 -10.61
CA TRP A 22 -0.57 12.65 -11.98
C TRP A 22 0.58 12.04 -12.77
N ARG A 23 1.80 12.57 -12.61
CA ARG A 23 3.01 12.01 -13.22
C ARG A 23 3.30 10.61 -12.66
N ALA A 24 3.16 10.42 -11.35
CA ALA A 24 3.32 9.11 -10.72
C ALA A 24 2.32 8.09 -11.27
N LEU A 25 1.02 8.44 -11.31
CA LEU A 25 -0.01 7.58 -11.89
C LEU A 25 0.27 7.23 -13.36
N ALA A 26 0.78 8.19 -14.14
CA ALA A 26 1.12 7.98 -15.55
C ALA A 26 2.33 7.06 -15.75
N ARG A 27 3.27 7.00 -14.79
CA ARG A 27 4.49 6.17 -14.86
C ARG A 27 4.30 4.76 -14.29
N LEU A 28 3.30 4.54 -13.44
CA LEU A 28 3.06 3.22 -12.88
C LEU A 28 2.86 2.18 -13.99
N PRO A 29 3.51 1.02 -13.92
CA PRO A 29 3.22 -0.10 -14.81
C PRO A 29 1.76 -0.53 -14.71
N ARG A 30 1.20 -1.05 -15.82
CA ARG A 30 -0.14 -1.66 -15.79
C ARG A 30 -0.18 -2.80 -14.78
N GLY A 31 -1.30 -2.97 -14.10
CA GLY A 31 -1.46 -3.96 -13.05
C GLY A 31 -0.89 -3.57 -11.69
N SER A 32 -0.32 -2.35 -11.54
CA SER A 32 0.09 -1.82 -10.23
C SER A 32 -1.11 -1.45 -9.37
N GLY A 33 -0.88 -1.39 -8.06
CA GLY A 33 -1.88 -0.93 -7.09
C GLY A 33 -1.66 0.53 -6.65
N VAL A 34 -2.74 1.16 -6.22
CA VAL A 34 -2.75 2.51 -5.66
C VAL A 34 -3.59 2.52 -4.39
N ILE A 35 -3.01 2.94 -3.28
CA ILE A 35 -3.75 3.24 -2.04
C ILE A 35 -3.97 4.75 -1.98
N PHE A 36 -5.23 5.18 -2.08
CA PHE A 36 -5.61 6.59 -2.03
C PHE A 36 -5.74 7.08 -0.59
N ARG A 37 -4.85 7.93 -0.13
CA ARG A 37 -4.75 8.35 1.26
C ARG A 37 -5.35 9.72 1.54
N HIS A 38 -4.90 10.80 0.99
CA HIS A 38 -5.40 12.19 1.07
C HIS A 38 -6.40 12.48 2.22
N TYR A 39 -5.93 12.31 3.46
CA TYR A 39 -6.80 12.37 4.65
C TYR A 39 -7.19 13.79 5.07
N SER A 40 -6.40 14.80 4.69
CA SER A 40 -6.61 16.20 5.08
C SER A 40 -7.68 16.92 4.25
N LEU A 41 -8.07 16.33 3.12
CA LEU A 41 -9.11 16.89 2.26
C LEU A 41 -10.51 16.79 2.90
N SER A 42 -11.37 17.76 2.58
CA SER A 42 -12.79 17.64 2.89
C SER A 42 -13.39 16.37 2.28
N ALA A 43 -14.47 15.85 2.84
CA ALA A 43 -15.10 14.64 2.31
C ALA A 43 -15.56 14.81 0.84
N ALA A 44 -15.96 16.02 0.44
CA ALA A 44 -16.35 16.33 -0.93
C ALA A 44 -15.15 16.33 -1.88
N ASP A 45 -14.08 17.08 -1.53
CA ASP A 45 -12.87 17.17 -2.33
C ASP A 45 -12.17 15.82 -2.44
N ARG A 46 -12.14 15.05 -1.36
CA ARG A 46 -11.56 13.73 -1.34
C ARG A 46 -12.29 12.77 -2.28
N ARG A 47 -13.64 12.81 -2.33
CA ARG A 47 -14.42 12.03 -3.31
C ARG A 47 -14.19 12.51 -4.73
N ALA A 48 -14.14 13.82 -4.96
CA ALA A 48 -13.88 14.39 -6.28
C ALA A 48 -12.51 13.95 -6.82
N LEU A 49 -11.46 14.05 -6.00
CA LEU A 49 -10.12 13.62 -6.37
C LEU A 49 -10.07 12.11 -6.61
N PHE A 50 -10.69 11.30 -5.75
CA PHE A 50 -10.76 9.86 -5.95
C PHE A 50 -11.40 9.49 -7.29
N THR A 51 -12.50 10.17 -7.66
CA THR A 51 -13.18 9.94 -8.94
C THR A 51 -12.27 10.27 -10.14
N GLN A 52 -11.47 11.33 -10.03
CA GLN A 52 -10.49 11.68 -11.07
C GLN A 52 -9.40 10.61 -11.19
N ILE A 53 -8.86 10.17 -10.06
CA ILE A 53 -7.84 9.09 -10.01
C ILE A 53 -8.43 7.77 -10.54
N ASP A 54 -9.68 7.43 -10.21
CA ASP A 54 -10.34 6.21 -10.68
C ASP A 54 -10.44 6.16 -12.22
N ARG A 55 -10.77 7.28 -12.85
CA ARG A 55 -10.78 7.38 -14.32
C ARG A 55 -9.40 7.06 -14.94
N VAL A 56 -8.34 7.58 -14.33
CA VAL A 56 -6.96 7.29 -14.77
C VAL A 56 -6.61 5.84 -14.48
N ALA A 57 -6.93 5.34 -13.28
CA ALA A 57 -6.66 3.98 -12.86
C ALA A 57 -7.30 2.95 -13.80
N ARG A 58 -8.58 3.15 -14.16
CA ARG A 58 -9.27 2.28 -15.13
C ARG A 58 -8.59 2.25 -16.50
N ARG A 59 -8.25 3.41 -17.06
CA ARG A 59 -7.56 3.52 -18.37
C ARG A 59 -6.19 2.84 -18.35
N ARG A 60 -5.50 2.91 -17.20
CA ARG A 60 -4.16 2.34 -17.02
C ARG A 60 -4.17 0.94 -16.41
N GLN A 61 -5.34 0.35 -16.16
CA GLN A 61 -5.49 -0.96 -15.53
C GLN A 61 -4.81 -1.04 -14.15
N LEU A 62 -4.85 0.04 -13.38
CA LEU A 62 -4.38 0.07 -11.99
C LEU A 62 -5.49 -0.41 -11.05
N LEU A 63 -5.11 -1.02 -9.93
CA LEU A 63 -6.02 -1.35 -8.84
C LEU A 63 -6.06 -0.20 -7.85
N LEU A 64 -7.18 0.50 -7.74
CA LEU A 64 -7.35 1.61 -6.81
C LEU A 64 -8.08 1.16 -5.55
N ILE A 65 -7.56 1.51 -4.38
CA ILE A 65 -8.13 1.19 -3.07
C ILE A 65 -8.23 2.47 -2.22
N TRP A 66 -9.38 2.68 -1.60
CA TRP A 66 -9.63 3.79 -0.69
C TRP A 66 -8.99 3.53 0.68
N ALA A 67 -8.26 4.47 1.25
CA ALA A 67 -7.74 4.36 2.61
C ALA A 67 -8.75 4.92 3.63
N GLY A 68 -9.04 4.12 4.64
CA GLY A 68 -10.09 4.37 5.64
C GLY A 68 -11.39 3.63 5.33
N PRO A 69 -12.36 3.62 6.26
CA PRO A 69 -13.65 2.97 6.06
C PRO A 69 -14.40 3.56 4.86
N HIS A 70 -14.95 2.70 4.02
CA HIS A 70 -15.80 3.08 2.89
C HIS A 70 -16.89 2.04 2.67
N ARG A 71 -18.10 2.49 2.27
CA ARG A 71 -19.26 1.59 2.12
C ARG A 71 -19.25 0.83 0.80
N SER A 72 -18.78 1.44 -0.27
CA SER A 72 -18.90 0.93 -1.63
C SER A 72 -17.58 0.56 -2.28
N GLU A 73 -16.43 1.05 -1.75
CA GLU A 73 -15.12 0.83 -2.35
C GLU A 73 -14.29 -0.15 -1.53
N PRO A 74 -13.45 -0.97 -2.18
CA PRO A 74 -12.42 -1.73 -1.48
C PRO A 74 -11.57 -0.81 -0.62
N SER A 75 -11.38 -1.16 0.65
CA SER A 75 -10.75 -0.26 1.60
C SER A 75 -9.45 -0.81 2.19
N HIS A 76 -8.56 0.14 2.52
CA HIS A 76 -7.30 -0.08 3.23
C HIS A 76 -7.39 0.48 4.64
N GLY A 77 -7.10 -0.31 5.65
CA GLY A 77 -7.13 0.15 7.03
C GLY A 77 -7.15 -0.97 8.07
N ARG A 78 -7.35 -0.59 9.34
CA ARG A 78 -7.44 -1.54 10.48
C ARG A 78 -8.88 -1.89 10.88
N HIS A 79 -9.85 -1.41 10.12
CA HIS A 79 -11.26 -1.68 10.39
C HIS A 79 -11.68 -3.05 9.83
N ARG A 80 -12.76 -3.59 10.37
CA ARG A 80 -13.35 -4.86 9.89
C ARG A 80 -13.84 -4.69 8.44
N GLY A 81 -13.54 -5.67 7.61
CA GLY A 81 -13.91 -5.64 6.18
C GLY A 81 -12.93 -4.90 5.29
N ALA A 82 -11.82 -4.34 5.84
CA ALA A 82 -10.75 -3.82 5.01
C ALA A 82 -10.10 -4.95 4.20
N VAL A 83 -10.04 -4.78 2.88
CA VAL A 83 -9.39 -5.76 1.99
C VAL A 83 -7.87 -5.74 2.11
N THR A 84 -7.30 -4.60 2.49
CA THR A 84 -5.87 -4.47 2.74
C THR A 84 -5.62 -3.77 4.08
N ALA A 85 -4.53 -4.12 4.79
CA ALA A 85 -4.27 -3.58 6.12
C ALA A 85 -2.81 -3.15 6.32
N PRO A 86 -2.56 -1.98 6.98
CA PRO A 86 -1.24 -1.62 7.46
C PRO A 86 -0.90 -2.44 8.70
N VAL A 87 0.33 -2.94 8.78
CA VAL A 87 0.81 -3.75 9.92
C VAL A 87 2.23 -3.35 10.31
N HIS A 88 2.47 -3.28 11.63
CA HIS A 88 3.76 -2.88 12.20
C HIS A 88 4.34 -3.95 13.13
N SER A 89 3.58 -5.01 13.39
CA SER A 89 3.96 -6.13 14.25
C SER A 89 3.29 -7.42 13.79
N ARG A 90 3.88 -8.57 14.21
CA ARG A 90 3.28 -9.87 13.95
C ARG A 90 1.85 -10.00 14.53
N ARG A 91 1.62 -9.44 15.71
CA ARG A 91 0.29 -9.42 16.34
C ARG A 91 -0.74 -8.70 15.44
N GLU A 92 -0.36 -7.55 14.88
CA GLU A 92 -1.22 -6.80 13.96
C GLU A 92 -1.44 -7.57 12.66
N ALA A 93 -0.42 -8.22 12.12
CA ALA A 93 -0.53 -9.03 10.90
C ALA A 93 -1.51 -10.18 11.08
N LEU A 94 -1.40 -10.95 12.17
CA LEU A 94 -2.33 -12.04 12.49
C LEU A 94 -3.76 -11.54 12.75
N ALA A 95 -3.91 -10.39 13.40
CA ALA A 95 -5.22 -9.78 13.62
C ALA A 95 -5.86 -9.35 12.29
N ALA A 96 -5.10 -8.70 11.39
CA ALA A 96 -5.59 -8.29 10.09
C ALA A 96 -6.00 -9.50 9.22
N GLN A 97 -5.20 -10.57 9.22
CA GLN A 97 -5.54 -11.82 8.53
C GLN A 97 -6.85 -12.41 9.05
N ARG A 98 -7.03 -12.50 10.38
CA ARG A 98 -8.29 -12.98 10.98
C ARG A 98 -9.49 -12.09 10.68
N ASN A 99 -9.26 -10.80 10.47
CA ASN A 99 -10.30 -9.83 10.07
C ASN A 99 -10.61 -9.87 8.56
N GLY A 100 -9.97 -10.78 7.81
CA GLY A 100 -10.25 -10.99 6.40
C GLY A 100 -9.44 -10.14 5.43
N ALA A 101 -8.38 -9.46 5.88
CA ALA A 101 -7.47 -8.75 4.98
C ALA A 101 -6.79 -9.74 4.01
N THR A 102 -6.83 -9.43 2.72
CA THR A 102 -6.26 -10.25 1.65
C THR A 102 -4.86 -9.79 1.23
N LEU A 103 -4.39 -8.66 1.76
CA LEU A 103 -3.06 -8.11 1.53
C LEU A 103 -2.62 -7.26 2.71
N LEU A 104 -1.38 -7.44 3.16
CA LEU A 104 -0.81 -6.69 4.29
C LEU A 104 0.29 -5.74 3.80
N PHE A 105 0.35 -4.54 4.39
CA PHE A 105 1.40 -3.56 4.15
C PHE A 105 2.27 -3.42 5.40
N ALA A 106 3.44 -4.04 5.38
CA ALA A 106 4.38 -4.04 6.51
C ALA A 106 5.26 -2.78 6.48
N SER A 107 5.23 -1.97 7.54
CA SER A 107 5.96 -0.70 7.58
C SER A 107 6.41 -0.29 8.98
N PRO A 108 7.42 0.61 9.09
CA PRO A 108 8.37 0.96 8.04
C PRO A 108 9.49 -0.08 7.93
N VAL A 109 9.80 -0.57 6.73
CA VAL A 109 10.89 -1.56 6.54
C VAL A 109 12.27 -0.89 6.63
N HIS A 110 12.43 0.29 6.02
CA HIS A 110 13.60 1.13 6.12
C HIS A 110 13.22 2.53 6.63
N ALA A 111 14.21 3.29 7.08
CA ALA A 111 14.00 4.69 7.44
C ALA A 111 13.35 5.46 6.27
N THR A 112 12.39 6.30 6.58
CA THR A 112 11.58 7.01 5.58
C THR A 112 11.30 8.44 6.00
N ARG A 113 11.26 9.34 5.02
CA ARG A 113 10.90 10.75 5.24
C ARG A 113 9.46 10.95 5.69
N SER A 114 8.57 10.01 5.37
CA SER A 114 7.15 10.09 5.76
C SER A 114 6.92 9.91 7.26
N HIS A 115 7.87 9.28 7.98
CA HIS A 115 7.83 9.09 9.44
C HIS A 115 9.24 9.24 9.99
N PRO A 116 9.76 10.49 10.07
CA PRO A 116 11.10 10.74 10.61
C PRO A 116 11.22 10.21 12.03
N GLY A 117 12.32 9.52 12.34
CA GLY A 117 12.58 8.98 13.69
C GLY A 117 11.85 7.69 14.04
N ALA A 118 10.92 7.19 13.22
CA ALA A 118 10.29 5.90 13.46
C ALA A 118 11.32 4.76 13.29
N PRO A 119 11.46 3.83 14.26
CA PRO A 119 12.38 2.71 14.14
C PRO A 119 11.99 1.80 12.98
N ALA A 120 12.93 1.57 12.08
CA ALA A 120 12.72 0.66 10.95
C ALA A 120 12.75 -0.81 11.41
N LEU A 121 11.91 -1.63 10.79
CA LEU A 121 11.89 -3.07 11.04
C LEU A 121 13.19 -3.75 10.62
N GLY A 122 13.72 -3.35 9.48
CA GLY A 122 14.81 -4.05 8.82
C GLY A 122 14.39 -5.41 8.27
N PRO A 123 15.22 -6.03 7.42
CA PRO A 123 14.90 -7.32 6.79
C PRO A 123 14.64 -8.45 7.80
N VAL A 124 15.45 -8.56 8.84
CA VAL A 124 15.35 -9.66 9.82
C VAL A 124 14.01 -9.62 10.57
N ARG A 125 13.65 -8.46 11.13
CA ARG A 125 12.37 -8.31 11.85
C ARG A 125 11.18 -8.47 10.91
N LEU A 126 11.29 -7.98 9.66
CA LEU A 126 10.27 -8.17 8.65
C LEU A 126 10.06 -9.69 8.39
N GLY A 127 11.12 -10.45 8.17
CA GLY A 127 11.04 -11.90 7.96
C GLY A 127 10.42 -12.65 9.15
N LEU A 128 10.82 -12.29 10.38
CA LEU A 128 10.22 -12.87 11.59
C LEU A 128 8.73 -12.50 11.74
N MET A 129 8.35 -11.29 11.38
CA MET A 129 6.97 -10.81 11.41
C MET A 129 6.09 -11.56 10.42
N THR A 130 6.62 -11.84 9.22
CA THR A 130 5.82 -12.41 8.10
C THR A 130 5.87 -13.93 8.03
N ARG A 131 6.76 -14.57 8.79
CA ARG A 131 6.93 -16.02 8.77
C ARG A 131 5.63 -16.78 9.07
N GLY A 132 5.22 -17.64 8.13
CA GLY A 132 4.02 -18.46 8.27
C GLY A 132 2.70 -17.69 8.20
N LEU A 133 2.70 -16.49 7.60
CA LEU A 133 1.47 -15.83 7.20
C LEU A 133 1.02 -16.36 5.85
N ASP A 134 -0.27 -16.68 5.73
CA ASP A 134 -0.89 -17.07 4.44
C ASP A 134 -1.22 -15.84 3.58
N THR A 135 -1.43 -14.69 4.23
CA THR A 135 -1.74 -13.44 3.54
C THR A 135 -0.49 -12.81 2.96
N PRO A 136 -0.46 -12.49 1.65
CA PRO A 136 0.68 -11.83 1.02
C PRO A 136 1.05 -10.50 1.68
N VAL A 137 2.35 -10.19 1.68
CA VAL A 137 2.89 -8.99 2.33
C VAL A 137 3.59 -8.08 1.33
N ILE A 138 3.24 -6.80 1.36
CA ILE A 138 3.88 -5.69 0.66
C ILE A 138 4.81 -4.97 1.65
N ALA A 139 6.07 -4.80 1.30
CA ALA A 139 7.02 -4.01 2.08
C ALA A 139 6.83 -2.51 1.80
N LEU A 140 6.67 -1.70 2.85
CA LEU A 140 6.49 -0.25 2.76
C LEU A 140 7.47 0.48 3.69
N GLY A 141 7.85 1.70 3.32
CA GLY A 141 8.77 2.55 4.06
C GLY A 141 10.20 2.46 3.54
N GLY A 142 10.66 3.53 2.90
CA GLY A 142 11.98 3.63 2.27
C GLY A 142 12.24 2.58 1.20
N MET A 143 11.21 2.02 0.61
CA MET A 143 11.31 0.95 -0.39
C MET A 143 11.57 1.49 -1.80
N ASN A 144 12.26 0.69 -2.59
CA ASN A 144 12.43 0.79 -4.03
C ASN A 144 12.61 -0.62 -4.61
N GLU A 145 12.69 -0.74 -5.92
CA GLU A 145 12.79 -2.04 -6.58
C GLU A 145 14.03 -2.84 -6.18
N ARG A 146 15.19 -2.19 -6.05
CA ARG A 146 16.44 -2.85 -5.61
C ARG A 146 16.29 -3.47 -4.22
N ARG A 147 15.73 -2.70 -3.26
CA ARG A 147 15.49 -3.19 -1.90
C ARG A 147 14.47 -4.32 -1.87
N TRP A 148 13.41 -4.23 -2.67
CA TRP A 148 12.44 -5.31 -2.78
C TRP A 148 13.05 -6.60 -3.35
N ARG A 149 13.87 -6.52 -4.39
CA ARG A 149 14.55 -7.70 -4.95
C ARG A 149 15.35 -8.46 -3.90
N ALA A 150 15.98 -7.77 -2.96
CA ALA A 150 16.69 -8.39 -1.84
C ALA A 150 15.78 -9.08 -0.82
N LEU A 151 14.48 -8.75 -0.79
CA LEU A 151 13.50 -9.33 0.12
C LEU A 151 12.67 -10.48 -0.51
N ARG A 152 12.79 -10.71 -1.81
CA ARG A 152 11.97 -11.71 -2.52
C ARG A 152 12.16 -13.13 -1.98
N SER A 153 13.38 -13.52 -1.66
CA SER A 153 13.69 -14.83 -1.08
C SER A 153 13.05 -15.08 0.28
N MET A 154 12.58 -14.01 0.94
CA MET A 154 11.89 -14.08 2.24
C MET A 154 10.37 -14.19 2.07
N GLY A 155 9.85 -14.38 0.86
CA GLY A 155 8.41 -14.48 0.60
C GLY A 155 7.67 -13.14 0.58
N ILE A 156 8.38 -12.00 0.51
CA ILE A 156 7.75 -10.68 0.39
C ILE A 156 7.19 -10.52 -1.03
N HIS A 157 5.87 -10.39 -1.11
CA HIS A 157 5.12 -10.40 -2.37
C HIS A 157 5.44 -9.20 -3.28
N GLY A 158 5.61 -8.03 -2.68
CA GLY A 158 5.85 -6.80 -3.44
C GLY A 158 6.29 -5.64 -2.56
N TRP A 159 6.27 -4.44 -3.10
CA TRP A 159 6.65 -3.24 -2.39
C TRP A 159 5.75 -2.04 -2.69
N ALA A 160 5.73 -1.09 -1.77
CA ALA A 160 5.01 0.17 -1.89
C ALA A 160 5.92 1.35 -1.56
N ALA A 161 5.67 2.48 -2.21
CA ALA A 161 6.38 3.72 -1.94
C ALA A 161 5.50 4.95 -2.18
N ILE A 162 5.95 6.08 -1.62
CA ILE A 162 5.49 7.44 -1.94
C ILE A 162 6.58 8.09 -2.79
N ASP A 163 7.74 8.29 -2.19
CA ASP A 163 8.83 9.11 -2.73
C ASP A 163 9.55 8.50 -3.95
N ALA A 164 9.45 7.21 -4.17
CA ALA A 164 10.06 6.56 -5.33
C ALA A 164 9.41 6.95 -6.67
N TRP A 165 8.29 7.67 -6.62
CA TRP A 165 7.50 8.10 -7.78
C TRP A 165 7.53 9.62 -8.00
N LEU A 166 8.15 10.36 -7.11
CA LEU A 166 8.37 11.81 -7.20
C LEU A 166 9.72 12.15 -7.93
#